data_60404986f04d04aa1592042bb5fdf409
#
_entry.id   60404986f04d04aa1592042bb5fdf409
#
_cell.length_a   1.000
_cell.length_b   1.000
_cell.length_c   1.000
_cell.angle_alpha   90.00
_cell.angle_beta   90.00
_cell.angle_gamma   90.00
#
_symmetry.space_group_name_H-M   'P 1'
#
loop_
_entity.id
_entity.type
_entity.pdbx_description
1 polymer ?
#
loop_
_entity_poly.entity_id
_entity_poly.type
_entity_poly.pdbx_seq_one_letter_code
_entity_poly.pdbx_strand_id
1 'polypeptide(L)'
;MILDVVPNHMAASDDENPFWRDPLRRAKFFDVEWRTGGVRRFFDIGDLAGVRIEDPEVFEATHAKVAELVREGLVDGIRVDHVDGLAAPARYLRRLRDAGIERVWVEKILEPGEQLREWPVCGTTGYEFANEVTALFVDPAAEEPLTELYRELTGDERPFGEVALDAKLEQARTTFEPEVDRLQAHLHGIEETFDLPAALASLHVYRTYVDPDTGEVDGLDRQAIADARLPPRLASLLTLEERGRDAFVIRFQQTTPPVMAKGVEDTALHRYNRLLCLNEVGGDPARWSLSVDDLHAGNLERLRRIPNQLLATSTHDTKRSGDMRARLAALSWLPGERREQVQRWRRLLAHDGAPDANEEYFIFQTLAGAWPIEQERMDAYLEKALREAKVNSGWLEPNDPLERRAKDFARRAAEHVAPFADRLSTAGDRIALAQTLLKLTCPGVPDAYQGDELWSLTVVDPDNRAPVDWARRRRLLAELRAGAKPTRETAKLFLISRALELRRRRPEAFANAYEPLDMGPHVCAFTRGETYVAVPVRPEASVEVPQGYCDVLDGAALGVVLAERDRGTT
;
A
#
# COMPACT_ATOMS: atom_id res chain seq x y z
N MET A 1 -20.00 2.76 10.81
CA MET A 1 -19.28 3.73 9.94
C MET A 1 -17.92 4.04 10.55
N ILE A 2 -16.85 4.04 9.75
CA ILE A 2 -15.51 4.49 10.15
C ILE A 2 -15.28 5.84 9.48
N LEU A 3 -14.82 6.85 10.23
CA LEU A 3 -14.42 8.15 9.68
C LEU A 3 -12.91 8.17 9.42
N ASP A 4 -12.53 8.79 8.31
CA ASP A 4 -11.15 9.13 8.03
C ASP A 4 -10.78 10.47 8.71
N VAL A 5 -9.69 10.50 9.47
CA VAL A 5 -9.25 11.67 10.24
C VAL A 5 -7.79 11.95 9.91
N VAL A 6 -7.50 13.18 9.52
CA VAL A 6 -6.15 13.64 9.17
C VAL A 6 -5.62 14.57 10.26
N PRO A 7 -4.90 14.06 11.29
CA PRO A 7 -4.43 14.89 12.39
C PRO A 7 -3.14 15.65 12.09
N ASN A 8 -2.36 15.21 11.09
CA ASN A 8 -1.01 15.70 10.86
C ASN A 8 -0.94 17.05 10.16
N HIS A 9 -1.92 17.41 9.32
CA HIS A 9 -1.88 18.62 8.52
C HIS A 9 -3.27 19.15 8.20
N MET A 10 -3.34 20.43 7.84
CA MET A 10 -4.53 21.13 7.38
C MET A 10 -4.17 22.13 6.29
N ALA A 11 -5.17 22.57 5.50
CA ALA A 11 -4.97 23.59 4.47
C ALA A 11 -4.35 24.88 5.07
N ALA A 12 -3.31 25.39 4.42
CA ALA A 12 -2.67 26.67 4.72
C ALA A 12 -3.37 27.80 3.93
N SER A 13 -4.69 27.90 4.07
CA SER A 13 -5.56 28.80 3.32
C SER A 13 -6.50 29.58 4.26
N ASP A 14 -6.56 30.90 4.07
CA ASP A 14 -7.43 31.78 4.86
C ASP A 14 -8.92 31.53 4.58
N ASP A 15 -9.26 31.06 3.40
CA ASP A 15 -10.65 30.79 2.98
C ASP A 15 -11.15 29.44 3.48
N GLU A 16 -10.30 28.44 3.52
CA GLU A 16 -10.67 27.04 3.83
C GLU A 16 -10.46 26.69 5.31
N ASN A 17 -9.53 27.39 6.00
CA ASN A 17 -9.12 27.03 7.34
C ASN A 17 -9.25 28.20 8.35
N PRO A 18 -10.28 28.18 9.22
CA PRO A 18 -10.50 29.24 10.20
C PRO A 18 -9.38 29.33 11.27
N PHE A 19 -8.61 28.26 11.49
CA PHE A 19 -7.45 28.28 12.40
C PHE A 19 -6.23 28.93 11.73
N TRP A 20 -6.15 28.89 10.41
CA TRP A 20 -5.07 29.53 9.64
C TRP A 20 -5.27 31.03 9.50
N ARG A 21 -6.50 31.48 9.32
CA ARG A 21 -6.88 32.89 9.11
C ARG A 21 -6.48 33.81 10.28
N ASP A 22 -6.66 33.33 11.52
CA ASP A 22 -6.33 34.09 12.73
C ASP A 22 -4.84 33.91 13.07
N PRO A 23 -4.01 34.98 13.08
CA PRO A 23 -2.58 34.90 13.37
C PRO A 23 -2.24 34.27 14.75
N LEU A 24 -3.07 34.51 15.77
CA LEU A 24 -2.86 33.93 17.10
C LEU A 24 -3.16 32.43 17.12
N ARG A 25 -4.25 32.03 16.45
CA ARG A 25 -4.59 30.62 16.28
C ARG A 25 -3.58 29.92 15.38
N ARG A 26 -3.15 30.55 14.28
CA ARG A 26 -2.08 30.01 13.41
C ARG A 26 -0.83 29.68 14.22
N ALA A 27 -0.38 30.59 15.07
CA ALA A 27 0.77 30.38 15.94
C ALA A 27 0.62 29.22 16.94
N LYS A 28 -0.59 28.97 17.40
CA LYS A 28 -0.92 27.92 18.36
C LYS A 28 -1.11 26.57 17.68
N PHE A 29 -1.84 26.54 16.57
CA PHE A 29 -2.30 25.32 15.92
C PHE A 29 -1.27 24.71 14.98
N PHE A 30 -0.44 25.54 14.34
CA PHE A 30 0.48 25.09 13.31
C PHE A 30 1.93 25.19 13.75
N ASP A 31 2.72 24.35 13.15
CA ASP A 31 4.16 24.26 13.37
C ASP A 31 4.89 25.33 12.54
N VAL A 32 4.83 26.56 13.03
CA VAL A 32 5.37 27.76 12.37
C VAL A 32 6.74 28.08 12.95
N GLU A 33 7.73 28.21 12.11
CA GLU A 33 9.06 28.67 12.47
C GLU A 33 9.14 30.21 12.38
N TRP A 34 9.06 30.88 13.52
CA TRP A 34 8.98 32.35 13.59
C TRP A 34 10.20 33.09 13.06
N ARG A 35 11.36 32.43 13.02
CA ARG A 35 12.60 33.06 12.53
C ARG A 35 12.64 33.21 11.03
N THR A 36 12.10 32.23 10.32
CA THR A 36 12.11 32.14 8.86
C THR A 36 10.74 32.43 8.23
N GLY A 37 9.67 32.43 9.05
CA GLY A 37 8.28 32.47 8.57
C GLY A 37 7.84 31.16 7.89
N GLY A 38 8.69 30.13 7.89
CA GLY A 38 8.38 28.81 7.33
C GLY A 38 7.42 28.04 8.21
N VAL A 39 6.75 27.07 7.59
CA VAL A 39 5.83 26.15 8.24
C VAL A 39 6.27 24.72 7.91
N ARG A 40 6.09 23.78 8.83
CA ARG A 40 6.28 22.37 8.50
C ARG A 40 5.21 21.98 7.45
N ARG A 41 5.67 21.53 6.29
CA ARG A 41 4.79 21.10 5.20
C ARG A 41 4.38 19.64 5.39
N PHE A 42 3.31 19.24 4.73
CA PHE A 42 3.02 17.84 4.48
C PHE A 42 3.76 17.41 3.21
N PHE A 43 4.74 16.55 3.36
CA PHE A 43 5.71 16.20 2.31
C PHE A 43 6.32 17.46 1.67
N ASP A 44 6.14 17.65 0.37
CA ASP A 44 6.57 18.80 -0.42
C ASP A 44 5.43 19.77 -0.76
N ILE A 45 4.22 19.55 -0.22
CA ILE A 45 3.01 20.33 -0.52
C ILE A 45 2.99 21.60 0.33
N GLY A 46 3.24 22.76 -0.30
CA GLY A 46 3.29 24.07 0.39
C GLY A 46 1.96 24.53 0.96
N ASP A 47 0.84 24.09 0.37
CA ASP A 47 -0.52 24.47 0.77
C ASP A 47 -1.07 23.66 1.95
N LEU A 48 -0.30 22.72 2.49
CA LEU A 48 -0.65 21.89 3.64
C LEU A 48 0.32 22.11 4.80
N ALA A 49 -0.18 22.69 5.88
CA ALA A 49 0.60 23.05 7.08
C ALA A 49 0.48 21.97 8.16
N GLY A 50 1.61 21.60 8.75
CA GLY A 50 1.67 20.65 9.85
C GLY A 50 1.00 21.19 11.12
N VAL A 51 0.10 20.39 11.69
CA VAL A 51 -0.66 20.69 12.91
C VAL A 51 0.12 20.25 14.15
N ARG A 52 0.06 21.03 15.22
CA ARG A 52 0.65 20.73 16.53
C ARG A 52 -0.32 19.92 17.39
N ILE A 53 -0.69 18.74 16.90
CA ILE A 53 -1.69 17.89 17.54
C ILE A 53 -1.25 17.35 18.92
N GLU A 54 0.04 17.42 19.23
CA GLU A 54 0.59 17.13 20.54
C GLU A 54 0.13 18.13 21.62
N ASP A 55 -0.24 19.36 21.25
CA ASP A 55 -0.83 20.34 22.15
C ASP A 55 -2.25 19.94 22.54
N PRO A 56 -2.58 19.87 23.87
CA PRO A 56 -3.91 19.42 24.33
C PRO A 56 -5.07 20.29 23.83
N GLU A 57 -4.89 21.61 23.74
CA GLU A 57 -5.95 22.53 23.28
C GLU A 57 -6.20 22.38 21.77
N VAL A 58 -5.14 22.11 21.00
CA VAL A 58 -5.24 21.84 19.56
C VAL A 58 -5.97 20.52 19.33
N PHE A 59 -5.60 19.48 20.09
CA PHE A 59 -6.28 18.19 20.03
C PHE A 59 -7.78 18.34 20.33
N GLU A 60 -8.12 18.98 21.45
CA GLU A 60 -9.53 19.17 21.85
C GLU A 60 -10.30 19.92 20.76
N ALA A 61 -9.76 21.04 20.25
CA ALA A 61 -10.43 21.86 19.24
C ALA A 61 -10.66 21.11 17.91
N THR A 62 -9.78 20.17 17.54
CA THR A 62 -9.87 19.42 16.27
C THR A 62 -10.63 18.11 16.39
N HIS A 63 -10.68 17.49 17.58
CA HIS A 63 -11.27 16.16 17.77
C HIS A 63 -12.59 16.15 18.54
N ALA A 64 -13.01 17.26 19.16
CA ALA A 64 -14.25 17.34 19.92
C ALA A 64 -15.47 16.83 19.13
N LYS A 65 -15.59 17.22 17.84
CA LYS A 65 -16.71 16.77 17.01
C LYS A 65 -16.65 15.29 16.66
N VAL A 66 -15.47 14.74 16.42
CA VAL A 66 -15.28 13.30 16.17
C VAL A 66 -15.66 12.49 17.40
N ALA A 67 -15.20 12.91 18.59
CA ALA A 67 -15.53 12.26 19.86
C ALA A 67 -17.03 12.35 20.18
N GLU A 68 -17.69 13.46 19.84
CA GLU A 68 -19.16 13.61 19.94
C GLU A 68 -19.88 12.57 19.07
N LEU A 69 -19.52 12.46 17.77
CA LEU A 69 -20.13 11.53 16.82
C LEU A 69 -19.97 10.06 17.23
N VAL A 70 -18.80 9.70 17.79
CA VAL A 70 -18.55 8.35 18.32
C VAL A 70 -19.43 8.11 19.57
N ARG A 71 -19.50 9.07 20.49
CA ARG A 71 -20.31 8.97 21.72
C ARG A 71 -21.81 8.85 21.43
N GLU A 72 -22.29 9.52 20.36
CA GLU A 72 -23.68 9.42 19.90
C GLU A 72 -23.96 8.12 19.12
N GLY A 73 -22.95 7.28 18.88
CA GLY A 73 -23.09 6.04 18.13
C GLY A 73 -23.34 6.22 16.62
N LEU A 74 -23.08 7.41 16.08
CA LEU A 74 -23.19 7.70 14.65
C LEU A 74 -21.96 7.19 13.88
N VAL A 75 -20.84 7.04 14.58
CA VAL A 75 -19.55 6.54 14.07
C VAL A 75 -19.07 5.41 14.96
N ASP A 76 -18.69 4.29 14.34
CA ASP A 76 -18.19 3.10 15.05
C ASP A 76 -16.71 3.19 15.40
N GLY A 77 -15.92 4.00 14.68
CA GLY A 77 -14.48 4.16 14.88
C GLY A 77 -13.88 5.12 13.87
N ILE A 78 -12.57 5.29 13.92
CA ILE A 78 -11.83 6.18 13.02
C ILE A 78 -10.64 5.48 12.38
N ARG A 79 -10.27 5.93 11.16
CA ARG A 79 -8.97 5.69 10.54
C ARG A 79 -8.15 6.97 10.67
N VAL A 80 -6.97 6.85 11.26
CA VAL A 80 -6.02 7.96 11.42
C VAL A 80 -5.05 7.94 10.25
N ASP A 81 -5.11 8.97 9.44
CA ASP A 81 -4.22 9.17 8.30
C ASP A 81 -2.84 9.64 8.77
N HIS A 82 -1.80 9.15 8.11
CA HIS A 82 -0.41 9.57 8.29
C HIS A 82 0.04 9.70 9.76
N VAL A 83 -0.21 8.66 10.55
CA VAL A 83 0.17 8.63 11.98
C VAL A 83 1.68 8.86 12.18
N ASP A 84 2.50 8.48 11.20
CA ASP A 84 3.96 8.62 11.22
C ASP A 84 4.44 10.08 11.13
N GLY A 85 3.60 10.99 10.66
CA GLY A 85 3.90 12.43 10.64
C GLY A 85 3.77 13.14 11.99
N LEU A 86 3.18 12.49 13.01
CA LEU A 86 2.94 13.10 14.32
C LEU A 86 4.21 13.19 15.16
N ALA A 87 4.30 14.20 16.03
CA ALA A 87 5.42 14.34 16.96
C ALA A 87 5.51 13.18 17.95
N ALA A 88 4.37 12.72 18.50
CA ALA A 88 4.27 11.66 19.49
C ALA A 88 3.06 10.73 19.20
N PRO A 89 3.16 9.80 18.22
CA PRO A 89 2.06 8.95 17.81
C PRO A 89 1.41 8.15 18.94
N ALA A 90 2.22 7.51 19.78
CA ALA A 90 1.72 6.71 20.89
C ALA A 90 0.90 7.53 21.90
N ARG A 91 1.33 8.77 22.20
CA ARG A 91 0.57 9.69 23.08
C ARG A 91 -0.73 10.15 22.43
N TYR A 92 -0.70 10.45 21.15
CA TYR A 92 -1.89 10.82 20.40
C TYR A 92 -2.94 9.70 20.44
N LEU A 93 -2.55 8.46 20.17
CA LEU A 93 -3.45 7.30 20.18
C LEU A 93 -4.01 7.00 21.58
N ARG A 94 -3.20 7.16 22.64
CA ARG A 94 -3.69 7.07 24.03
C ARG A 94 -4.72 8.16 24.31
N ARG A 95 -4.49 9.39 23.84
CA ARG A 95 -5.44 10.52 24.03
C ARG A 95 -6.76 10.29 23.29
N LEU A 96 -6.75 9.68 22.10
CA LEU A 96 -7.98 9.25 21.41
C LEU A 96 -8.80 8.28 22.25
N ARG A 97 -8.16 7.26 22.82
CA ARG A 97 -8.83 6.30 23.72
C ARG A 97 -9.39 6.98 24.96
N ASP A 98 -8.64 7.90 25.58
CA ASP A 98 -9.09 8.65 26.76
C ASP A 98 -10.28 9.57 26.43
N ALA A 99 -10.41 10.02 25.18
CA ALA A 99 -11.57 10.75 24.66
C ALA A 99 -12.78 9.85 24.31
N GLY A 100 -12.67 8.52 24.54
CA GLY A 100 -13.74 7.55 24.28
C GLY A 100 -13.76 6.98 22.86
N ILE A 101 -12.72 7.20 22.07
CA ILE A 101 -12.57 6.65 20.73
C ILE A 101 -11.75 5.36 20.83
N GLU A 102 -12.43 4.22 20.99
CA GLU A 102 -11.78 2.93 21.24
C GLU A 102 -11.38 2.18 19.96
N ARG A 103 -12.14 2.36 18.85
CA ARG A 103 -11.89 1.68 17.59
C ARG A 103 -11.12 2.60 16.66
N VAL A 104 -9.81 2.39 16.61
CA VAL A 104 -8.87 3.19 15.81
C VAL A 104 -8.10 2.28 14.88
N TRP A 105 -8.07 2.59 13.62
CA TRP A 105 -7.14 2.04 12.64
C TRP A 105 -6.15 3.14 12.25
N VAL A 106 -4.91 2.76 11.95
CA VAL A 106 -3.88 3.71 11.57
C VAL A 106 -3.39 3.47 10.14
N GLU A 107 -3.20 4.53 9.40
CA GLU A 107 -2.36 4.44 8.22
C GLU A 107 -0.91 4.43 8.70
N LYS A 108 -0.38 3.25 8.77
CA LYS A 108 1.01 2.94 9.05
C LYS A 108 1.47 1.95 7.99
N ILE A 109 2.47 2.36 7.23
CA ILE A 109 3.11 1.47 6.28
C ILE A 109 4.13 0.63 7.05
N LEU A 110 3.91 -0.68 7.08
CA LEU A 110 4.81 -1.64 7.70
C LEU A 110 5.73 -2.20 6.61
N GLU A 111 7.02 -2.06 6.83
CA GLU A 111 8.03 -2.70 6.00
C GLU A 111 8.04 -4.22 6.23
N PRO A 112 8.50 -5.03 5.26
CA PRO A 112 8.55 -6.47 5.41
C PRO A 112 9.31 -6.91 6.66
N GLY A 113 8.58 -7.57 7.58
CA GLY A 113 9.12 -8.00 8.88
C GLY A 113 8.99 -6.98 10.01
N GLU A 114 8.59 -5.74 9.71
CA GLU A 114 8.27 -4.74 10.73
C GLU A 114 6.98 -5.14 11.46
N GLN A 115 6.96 -4.99 12.77
CA GLN A 115 5.78 -5.25 13.60
C GLN A 115 5.12 -3.93 14.00
N LEU A 116 3.78 -3.89 13.92
CA LEU A 116 3.02 -2.79 14.50
C LEU A 116 3.34 -2.68 15.99
N ARG A 117 3.61 -1.47 16.46
CA ARG A 117 3.85 -1.18 17.87
C ARG A 117 2.63 -1.57 18.73
N GLU A 118 2.85 -1.82 20.01
CA GLU A 118 1.76 -2.11 20.96
C GLU A 118 0.95 -0.84 21.30
N TRP A 119 0.29 -0.33 20.27
CA TRP A 119 -0.57 0.82 20.37
C TRP A 119 -2.02 0.41 20.66
N PRO A 120 -2.83 1.28 21.28
CA PRO A 120 -4.25 1.03 21.52
C PRO A 120 -5.06 1.20 20.22
N VAL A 121 -4.79 0.36 19.22
CA VAL A 121 -5.43 0.40 17.90
C VAL A 121 -5.97 -0.98 17.51
N CYS A 122 -6.92 -1.00 16.59
CA CYS A 122 -7.46 -2.21 16.00
C CYS A 122 -6.52 -2.85 14.96
N GLY A 123 -5.64 -2.06 14.38
CA GLY A 123 -4.68 -2.47 13.35
C GLY A 123 -4.36 -1.35 12.36
N THR A 124 -3.83 -1.73 11.20
CA THR A 124 -3.46 -0.84 10.11
C THR A 124 -4.53 -0.78 9.02
N THR A 125 -4.28 0.00 7.95
CA THR A 125 -5.06 0.02 6.71
C THR A 125 -4.97 -1.30 5.92
N GLY A 126 -3.91 -2.11 6.13
CA GLY A 126 -3.77 -3.44 5.54
C GLY A 126 -2.97 -3.50 4.24
N TYR A 127 -2.02 -2.60 4.02
CA TYR A 127 -1.11 -2.66 2.86
C TYR A 127 -0.23 -3.92 2.89
N GLU A 128 0.23 -4.33 4.06
CA GLU A 128 0.98 -5.56 4.25
C GLU A 128 0.18 -6.79 3.76
N PHE A 129 -1.12 -6.87 4.06
CA PHE A 129 -1.98 -7.94 3.55
C PHE A 129 -2.10 -7.88 2.01
N ALA A 130 -2.25 -6.70 1.42
CA ALA A 130 -2.31 -6.52 -0.03
C ALA A 130 -1.04 -7.04 -0.72
N ASN A 131 0.14 -6.80 -0.13
CA ASN A 131 1.42 -7.28 -0.62
C ASN A 131 1.59 -8.78 -0.42
N GLU A 132 1.22 -9.32 0.76
CA GLU A 132 1.24 -10.76 1.06
C GLU A 132 0.41 -11.56 0.05
N VAL A 133 -0.86 -11.16 -0.17
CA VAL A 133 -1.73 -11.89 -1.11
C VAL A 133 -1.33 -11.67 -2.57
N THR A 134 -0.61 -10.60 -2.91
CA THR A 134 -0.04 -10.43 -4.25
C THR A 134 1.15 -11.38 -4.43
N ALA A 135 2.10 -11.38 -3.49
CA ALA A 135 3.31 -12.20 -3.53
C ALA A 135 3.01 -13.71 -3.47
N LEU A 136 1.93 -14.14 -2.81
CA LEU A 136 1.47 -15.53 -2.78
C LEU A 136 1.26 -16.12 -4.18
N PHE A 137 0.76 -15.32 -5.12
CA PHE A 137 0.46 -15.75 -6.49
C PHE A 137 1.62 -15.58 -7.46
N VAL A 138 2.71 -14.93 -7.06
CA VAL A 138 3.93 -14.86 -7.87
C VAL A 138 4.67 -16.20 -7.79
N ASP A 139 5.00 -16.78 -8.94
CA ASP A 139 5.71 -18.05 -9.01
C ASP A 139 7.18 -17.86 -8.62
N PRO A 140 7.68 -18.55 -7.57
CA PRO A 140 9.09 -18.46 -7.18
C PRO A 140 10.04 -18.93 -8.29
N ALA A 141 9.63 -19.89 -9.12
CA ALA A 141 10.46 -20.39 -10.22
C ALA A 141 10.70 -19.36 -11.34
N ALA A 142 9.88 -18.29 -11.38
CA ALA A 142 10.03 -17.22 -12.37
C ALA A 142 11.00 -16.12 -11.94
N GLU A 143 11.53 -16.14 -10.73
CA GLU A 143 12.40 -15.07 -10.23
C GLU A 143 13.63 -14.88 -11.11
N GLU A 144 14.44 -15.93 -11.26
CA GLU A 144 15.68 -15.85 -12.06
C GLU A 144 15.40 -15.55 -13.54
N PRO A 145 14.49 -16.27 -14.24
CA PRO A 145 14.20 -15.96 -15.65
C PRO A 145 13.74 -14.54 -15.91
N LEU A 146 12.95 -13.94 -14.99
CA LEU A 146 12.46 -12.58 -15.16
C LEU A 146 13.49 -11.52 -14.71
N THR A 147 14.34 -11.85 -13.76
CA THR A 147 15.48 -11.01 -13.37
C THR A 147 16.52 -10.94 -14.50
N GLU A 148 16.87 -12.08 -15.10
CA GLU A 148 17.74 -12.12 -16.28
C GLU A 148 17.16 -11.31 -17.45
N LEU A 149 15.85 -11.49 -17.75
CA LEU A 149 15.21 -10.71 -18.80
C LEU A 149 15.30 -9.20 -18.51
N TYR A 150 15.03 -8.77 -17.28
CA TYR A 150 15.11 -7.38 -16.89
C TYR A 150 16.52 -6.81 -17.04
N ARG A 151 17.53 -7.52 -16.56
CA ARG A 151 18.96 -7.14 -16.69
C ARG A 151 19.41 -7.07 -18.15
N GLU A 152 19.04 -8.06 -18.96
CA GLU A 152 19.34 -8.06 -20.40
C GLU A 152 18.72 -6.85 -21.14
N LEU A 153 17.52 -6.45 -20.73
CA LEU A 153 16.82 -5.33 -21.37
C LEU A 153 17.41 -3.98 -20.95
N THR A 154 17.64 -3.79 -19.67
CA THR A 154 17.98 -2.49 -19.08
C THR A 154 19.49 -2.26 -18.96
N GLY A 155 20.29 -3.33 -18.87
CA GLY A 155 21.71 -3.26 -18.52
C GLY A 155 21.95 -2.90 -17.04
N ASP A 156 20.88 -2.79 -16.21
CA ASP A 156 20.98 -2.47 -14.79
C ASP A 156 20.98 -3.75 -13.95
N GLU A 157 22.06 -4.00 -13.23
CA GLU A 157 22.24 -5.18 -12.37
C GLU A 157 21.97 -4.88 -10.89
N ARG A 158 21.68 -3.63 -10.54
CA ARG A 158 21.49 -3.21 -9.14
C ARG A 158 20.27 -3.90 -8.52
N PRO A 159 20.40 -4.40 -7.27
CA PRO A 159 19.24 -4.84 -6.52
C PRO A 159 18.34 -3.66 -6.13
N PHE A 160 17.07 -3.93 -5.88
CA PHE A 160 16.10 -2.88 -5.51
C PHE A 160 16.56 -2.02 -4.32
N GLY A 161 17.18 -2.63 -3.30
CA GLY A 161 17.64 -1.89 -2.12
C GLY A 161 18.64 -0.76 -2.44
N GLU A 162 19.50 -0.93 -3.44
CA GLU A 162 20.41 0.13 -3.90
C GLU A 162 19.64 1.24 -4.62
N VAL A 163 18.70 0.89 -5.50
CA VAL A 163 17.85 1.86 -6.19
C VAL A 163 17.00 2.66 -5.18
N ALA A 164 16.47 2.00 -4.15
CA ALA A 164 15.71 2.63 -3.08
C ALA A 164 16.56 3.57 -2.22
N LEU A 165 17.79 3.15 -1.87
CA LEU A 165 18.72 3.99 -1.11
C LEU A 165 19.10 5.26 -1.89
N ASP A 166 19.47 5.11 -3.16
CA ASP A 166 19.81 6.23 -4.05
C ASP A 166 18.64 7.20 -4.16
N ALA A 167 17.42 6.69 -4.36
CA ALA A 167 16.22 7.51 -4.46
C ALA A 167 15.90 8.25 -3.15
N LYS A 168 16.00 7.60 -2.00
CA LYS A 168 15.84 8.26 -0.68
C LYS A 168 16.87 9.35 -0.48
N LEU A 169 18.13 9.07 -0.81
CA LEU A 169 19.23 10.04 -0.69
C LEU A 169 19.01 11.24 -1.60
N GLU A 170 18.56 11.02 -2.82
CA GLU A 170 18.19 12.09 -3.76
C GLU A 170 17.09 12.97 -3.18
N GLN A 171 16.00 12.37 -2.68
CA GLN A 171 14.90 13.15 -2.10
C GLN A 171 15.33 13.93 -0.84
N ALA A 172 16.14 13.33 0.02
CA ALA A 172 16.66 14.01 1.20
C ALA A 172 17.56 15.21 0.86
N ARG A 173 18.31 15.14 -0.25
CA ARG A 173 19.21 16.20 -0.71
C ARG A 173 18.56 17.27 -1.56
N THR A 174 17.38 17.02 -2.12
CA THR A 174 16.68 17.92 -3.03
C THR A 174 15.35 18.37 -2.45
N THR A 175 14.32 17.54 -2.53
CA THR A 175 12.94 17.85 -2.11
C THR A 175 12.84 18.25 -0.64
N PHE A 176 13.62 17.59 0.23
CA PHE A 176 13.62 17.81 1.69
C PHE A 176 14.86 18.57 2.20
N GLU A 177 15.60 19.27 1.33
CA GLU A 177 16.69 20.15 1.74
C GLU A 177 16.26 21.14 2.85
N PRO A 178 15.11 21.83 2.78
CA PRO A 178 14.67 22.74 3.84
C PRO A 178 14.46 22.05 5.19
N GLU A 179 13.96 20.81 5.19
CA GLU A 179 13.76 20.01 6.40
C GLU A 179 15.11 19.54 6.98
N VAL A 180 16.07 19.19 6.13
CA VAL A 180 17.44 18.84 6.52
C VAL A 180 18.16 20.05 7.14
N ASP A 181 18.02 21.23 6.57
CA ASP A 181 18.57 22.47 7.12
C ASP A 181 18.02 22.78 8.53
N ARG A 182 16.73 22.53 8.75
CA ARG A 182 16.11 22.66 10.08
C ARG A 182 16.68 21.63 11.07
N LEU A 183 16.89 20.39 10.63
CA LEU A 183 17.54 19.37 11.46
C LEU A 183 18.96 19.81 11.84
N GLN A 184 19.73 20.34 10.90
CA GLN A 184 21.07 20.86 11.16
C GLN A 184 21.07 22.02 12.17
N ALA A 185 20.05 22.89 12.10
CA ALA A 185 19.91 24.00 13.06
C ALA A 185 19.66 23.50 14.49
N HIS A 186 18.95 22.37 14.69
CA HIS A 186 18.76 21.75 16.01
C HIS A 186 20.04 21.13 16.60
N LEU A 187 21.06 20.89 15.77
CA LEU A 187 22.38 20.39 16.20
C LEU A 187 23.39 21.50 16.48
N HIS A 188 22.99 22.78 16.42
CA HIS A 188 23.89 23.90 16.70
C HIS A 188 24.61 23.74 18.05
N GLY A 189 25.91 23.94 18.07
CA GLY A 189 26.78 23.76 19.24
C GLY A 189 27.31 22.34 19.43
N ILE A 190 27.00 21.41 18.53
CA ILE A 190 27.73 20.15 18.39
C ILE A 190 28.85 20.37 17.37
N GLU A 191 30.08 20.04 17.76
CA GLU A 191 31.28 20.23 16.89
C GLU A 191 31.32 19.19 15.76
N GLU A 192 30.76 17.98 15.99
CA GLU A 192 30.71 16.92 15.01
C GLU A 192 29.66 17.22 13.91
N THR A 193 30.05 17.05 12.67
CA THR A 193 29.17 17.21 11.51
C THR A 193 28.64 15.86 11.05
N PHE A 194 27.35 15.78 10.74
CA PHE A 194 26.69 14.57 10.26
C PHE A 194 26.16 14.77 8.83
N ASP A 195 26.28 13.76 7.98
CA ASP A 195 25.55 13.68 6.71
C ASP A 195 24.10 13.29 7.02
N LEU A 196 23.26 14.27 7.37
CA LEU A 196 21.86 14.04 7.73
C LEU A 196 21.04 13.45 6.57
N PRO A 197 21.21 13.86 5.31
CA PRO A 197 20.59 13.17 4.17
C PRO A 197 20.89 11.67 4.14
N ALA A 198 22.16 11.29 4.31
CA ALA A 198 22.53 9.88 4.35
C ALA A 198 21.95 9.16 5.57
N ALA A 199 21.90 9.81 6.72
CA ALA A 199 21.29 9.26 7.94
C ALA A 199 19.79 9.03 7.77
N LEU A 200 19.04 9.97 7.19
CA LEU A 200 17.61 9.82 6.89
C LEU A 200 17.37 8.67 5.88
N ALA A 201 18.19 8.60 4.83
CA ALA A 201 18.06 7.59 3.78
C ALA A 201 18.42 6.18 4.25
N SER A 202 19.27 6.03 5.28
CA SER A 202 19.74 4.72 5.76
C SER A 202 18.71 3.93 6.56
N LEU A 203 17.66 4.57 7.10
CA LEU A 203 16.59 3.85 7.78
C LEU A 203 15.83 2.96 6.79
N HIS A 204 15.55 1.72 7.20
CA HIS A 204 14.79 0.73 6.43
C HIS A 204 13.33 0.61 6.88
N VAL A 205 12.93 1.39 7.89
CA VAL A 205 11.55 1.59 8.34
C VAL A 205 11.15 3.05 8.15
N TYR A 206 9.87 3.33 8.10
CA TYR A 206 9.39 4.71 7.91
C TYR A 206 9.90 5.64 9.01
N ARG A 207 9.88 5.20 10.27
CA ARG A 207 10.45 5.96 11.39
C ARG A 207 10.67 5.11 12.64
N THR A 208 11.36 5.70 13.61
CA THR A 208 11.39 5.29 15.02
C THR A 208 10.34 6.06 15.83
N TYR A 209 10.01 5.58 17.03
CA TYR A 209 8.95 6.17 17.88
C TYR A 209 9.47 6.53 19.27
N VAL A 210 10.71 6.96 19.32
CA VAL A 210 11.35 7.47 20.53
C VAL A 210 10.59 8.71 21.01
N ASP A 211 10.20 8.74 22.28
CA ASP A 211 9.51 9.88 22.91
C ASP A 211 10.45 10.58 23.90
N PRO A 212 11.03 11.74 23.55
CA PRO A 212 11.92 12.47 24.46
C PRO A 212 11.25 12.98 25.73
N ASP A 213 9.94 13.30 25.70
CA ASP A 213 9.20 13.81 26.85
C ASP A 213 9.02 12.75 27.94
N THR A 214 8.79 11.49 27.56
CA THR A 214 8.67 10.37 28.49
C THR A 214 9.99 9.64 28.70
N GLY A 215 10.92 9.79 27.77
CA GLY A 215 12.18 9.02 27.73
C GLY A 215 12.01 7.60 27.22
N GLU A 216 10.87 7.29 26.58
CA GLU A 216 10.55 5.97 26.05
C GLU A 216 11.36 5.67 24.79
N VAL A 217 12.10 4.55 24.81
CA VAL A 217 12.85 4.01 23.67
C VAL A 217 12.67 2.49 23.70
N ASP A 218 11.92 1.93 22.77
CA ASP A 218 11.72 0.49 22.77
C ASP A 218 12.82 -0.30 22.03
N GLY A 219 12.74 -1.64 22.08
CA GLY A 219 13.73 -2.51 21.43
C GLY A 219 13.73 -2.39 19.91
N LEU A 220 12.58 -2.15 19.30
CA LEU A 220 12.46 -1.99 17.84
C LEU A 220 13.09 -0.67 17.36
N ASP A 221 13.03 0.39 18.17
CA ASP A 221 13.70 1.66 17.86
C ASP A 221 15.22 1.49 17.88
N ARG A 222 15.74 0.83 18.92
CA ARG A 222 17.18 0.55 19.04
C ARG A 222 17.66 -0.31 17.88
N GLN A 223 16.89 -1.32 17.50
CA GLN A 223 17.22 -2.20 16.39
C GLN A 223 17.25 -1.42 15.06
N ALA A 224 16.23 -0.61 14.77
CA ALA A 224 16.17 0.18 13.54
C ALA A 224 17.36 1.18 13.42
N ILE A 225 17.73 1.82 14.54
CA ILE A 225 18.88 2.73 14.58
C ILE A 225 20.21 1.97 14.42
N ALA A 226 20.34 0.77 15.01
CA ALA A 226 21.52 -0.06 14.88
C ALA A 226 21.71 -0.57 13.44
N ASP A 227 20.62 -1.02 12.82
CA ASP A 227 20.63 -1.53 11.44
C ASP A 227 20.95 -0.41 10.42
N ALA A 228 20.57 0.82 10.70
CA ALA A 228 20.90 2.00 9.89
C ALA A 228 22.41 2.36 9.93
N ARG A 229 23.19 1.79 10.85
CA ARG A 229 24.65 2.00 11.00
C ARG A 229 25.07 3.47 11.04
N LEU A 230 24.28 4.27 11.77
CA LEU A 230 24.53 5.69 11.94
C LEU A 230 25.86 5.96 12.68
N PRO A 231 26.44 7.17 12.53
CA PRO A 231 27.56 7.62 13.37
C PRO A 231 27.21 7.42 14.86
N PRO A 232 28.13 6.90 15.70
CA PRO A 232 27.81 6.52 17.08
C PRO A 232 27.12 7.60 17.90
N ARG A 233 27.59 8.85 17.78
CA ARG A 233 26.98 9.97 18.51
C ARG A 233 25.58 10.31 18.03
N LEU A 234 25.35 10.24 16.70
CA LEU A 234 24.00 10.44 16.15
C LEU A 234 23.05 9.34 16.66
N ALA A 235 23.49 8.08 16.68
CA ALA A 235 22.73 6.98 17.26
C ALA A 235 22.42 7.21 18.74
N SER A 236 23.40 7.70 19.54
CA SER A 236 23.19 8.02 20.97
C SER A 236 22.20 9.16 21.19
N LEU A 237 22.16 10.15 20.31
CA LEU A 237 21.13 11.21 20.35
C LEU A 237 19.74 10.63 20.05
N LEU A 238 19.60 9.82 19.00
CA LEU A 238 18.34 9.25 18.56
C LEU A 238 17.81 8.16 19.50
N THR A 239 18.67 7.54 20.33
CA THR A 239 18.28 6.58 21.38
C THR A 239 18.16 7.22 22.76
N LEU A 240 18.29 8.54 22.87
CA LEU A 240 18.27 9.32 24.11
C LEU A 240 19.37 8.92 25.12
N GLU A 241 20.45 8.28 24.70
CA GLU A 241 21.64 8.05 25.52
C GLU A 241 22.41 9.35 25.76
N GLU A 242 22.45 10.24 24.74
CA GLU A 242 22.83 11.65 24.87
C GLU A 242 21.54 12.51 24.84
N ARG A 243 21.26 13.26 25.91
CA ARG A 243 20.05 14.06 26.11
C ARG A 243 20.24 15.52 25.72
N GLY A 244 19.12 16.27 25.68
CA GLY A 244 19.11 17.71 25.46
C GLY A 244 19.01 18.14 24.00
N ARG A 245 18.56 17.23 23.14
CA ARG A 245 18.27 17.46 21.72
C ARG A 245 16.88 16.96 21.32
N ASP A 246 15.90 17.13 22.19
CA ASP A 246 14.56 16.57 22.05
C ASP A 246 13.88 17.03 20.75
N ALA A 247 14.00 18.31 20.40
CA ALA A 247 13.48 18.86 19.15
C ALA A 247 14.14 18.22 17.91
N PHE A 248 15.44 17.92 17.97
CA PHE A 248 16.12 17.20 16.89
C PHE A 248 15.55 15.79 16.72
N VAL A 249 15.41 15.03 17.82
CA VAL A 249 14.90 13.65 17.78
C VAL A 249 13.49 13.63 17.20
N ILE A 250 12.60 14.51 17.68
CA ILE A 250 11.23 14.60 17.16
C ILE A 250 11.23 14.92 15.66
N ARG A 251 12.00 15.94 15.24
CA ARG A 251 12.05 16.36 13.83
C ARG A 251 12.70 15.32 12.93
N PHE A 252 13.75 14.65 13.36
CA PHE A 252 14.35 13.55 12.62
C PHE A 252 13.31 12.49 12.30
N GLN A 253 12.56 12.04 13.32
CA GLN A 253 11.50 11.07 13.17
C GLN A 253 10.30 11.54 12.32
N GLN A 254 10.03 12.83 12.24
CA GLN A 254 9.00 13.41 11.38
C GLN A 254 9.48 13.61 9.94
N THR A 255 10.81 13.62 9.70
CA THR A 255 11.39 13.81 8.36
C THR A 255 11.63 12.48 7.65
N THR A 256 11.86 11.39 8.40
CA THR A 256 12.10 10.07 7.80
C THR A 256 10.91 9.53 7.00
N PRO A 257 9.62 9.64 7.43
CA PRO A 257 8.49 9.13 6.66
C PRO A 257 8.34 9.79 5.27
N PRO A 258 8.40 11.13 5.12
CA PRO A 258 8.36 11.75 3.81
C PRO A 258 9.56 11.38 2.91
N VAL A 259 10.77 11.24 3.46
CA VAL A 259 11.93 10.76 2.70
C VAL A 259 11.71 9.32 2.23
N MET A 260 11.14 8.47 3.07
CA MET A 260 10.80 7.08 2.72
C MET A 260 9.71 7.04 1.63
N ALA A 261 8.58 7.72 1.83
CA ALA A 261 7.48 7.73 0.87
C ALA A 261 7.91 8.30 -0.49
N LYS A 262 8.52 9.49 -0.52
CA LYS A 262 8.96 10.11 -1.79
C LYS A 262 10.12 9.36 -2.44
N GLY A 263 11.04 8.83 -1.64
CA GLY A 263 12.19 8.07 -2.14
C GLY A 263 11.80 6.69 -2.66
N VAL A 264 11.08 5.90 -1.88
CA VAL A 264 10.71 4.55 -2.27
C VAL A 264 9.47 4.55 -3.15
N GLU A 265 8.33 5.01 -2.62
CA GLU A 265 7.05 4.82 -3.29
C GLU A 265 6.88 5.68 -4.54
N ASP A 266 7.30 6.96 -4.48
CA ASP A 266 7.14 7.92 -5.58
C ASP A 266 8.39 8.04 -6.48
N THR A 267 9.46 7.26 -6.24
CA THR A 267 10.66 7.31 -7.08
C THR A 267 11.18 5.91 -7.41
N ALA A 268 11.67 5.14 -6.42
CA ALA A 268 12.31 3.85 -6.67
C ALA A 268 11.36 2.83 -7.32
N LEU A 269 10.09 2.78 -6.88
CA LEU A 269 9.06 1.90 -7.46
C LEU A 269 8.66 2.27 -8.90
N HIS A 270 9.05 3.45 -9.39
CA HIS A 270 8.91 3.84 -10.80
C HIS A 270 10.19 3.62 -11.61
N ARG A 271 11.34 3.43 -10.95
CA ARG A 271 12.64 3.13 -11.57
C ARG A 271 12.91 1.64 -11.76
N TYR A 272 12.47 0.81 -10.82
CA TYR A 272 12.75 -0.63 -10.79
C TYR A 272 11.55 -1.42 -11.30
N ASN A 273 11.56 -1.81 -12.58
CA ASN A 273 10.39 -2.35 -13.28
C ASN A 273 10.47 -3.87 -13.53
N ARG A 274 11.16 -4.65 -12.68
CA ARG A 274 11.34 -6.11 -12.86
C ARG A 274 10.00 -6.86 -12.94
N LEU A 275 9.09 -6.63 -12.00
CA LEU A 275 7.72 -7.17 -12.01
C LEU A 275 6.78 -6.20 -11.27
N LEU A 276 5.97 -5.46 -12.02
CA LEU A 276 5.21 -4.31 -11.51
C LEU A 276 4.16 -4.63 -10.44
N CYS A 277 3.69 -5.88 -10.31
CA CYS A 277 2.75 -6.23 -9.23
C CYS A 277 3.40 -6.15 -7.83
N LEU A 278 4.72 -6.21 -7.74
CA LEU A 278 5.46 -6.10 -6.48
C LEU A 278 5.79 -4.64 -6.12
N ASN A 279 5.59 -3.70 -7.07
CA ASN A 279 5.84 -2.29 -6.88
C ASN A 279 4.58 -1.60 -6.31
N GLU A 280 4.35 -1.76 -5.02
CA GLU A 280 3.16 -1.24 -4.34
C GLU A 280 3.53 -0.58 -3.01
N VAL A 281 2.64 0.24 -2.46
CA VAL A 281 2.79 0.87 -1.14
C VAL A 281 3.10 -0.20 -0.07
N GLY A 282 4.18 0.00 0.69
CA GLY A 282 4.66 -0.97 1.67
C GLY A 282 5.15 -2.30 1.07
N GLY A 283 5.34 -2.35 -0.25
CA GLY A 283 5.89 -3.50 -0.96
C GLY A 283 7.40 -3.42 -1.09
N ASP A 284 8.04 -4.58 -1.12
CA ASP A 284 9.47 -4.72 -1.41
C ASP A 284 9.65 -5.60 -2.66
N PRO A 285 9.99 -5.02 -3.81
CA PRO A 285 10.29 -5.80 -5.02
C PRO A 285 11.43 -6.81 -4.88
N ALA A 286 12.26 -6.72 -3.84
CA ALA A 286 13.28 -7.73 -3.54
C ALA A 286 12.67 -9.03 -2.97
N ARG A 287 11.51 -8.96 -2.31
CA ARG A 287 10.74 -10.13 -1.85
C ARG A 287 9.86 -10.64 -2.98
N TRP A 288 10.43 -11.57 -3.76
CA TRP A 288 9.80 -12.03 -5.00
C TRP A 288 8.45 -12.72 -4.81
N SER A 289 8.34 -13.61 -3.84
CA SER A 289 7.13 -14.42 -3.61
C SER A 289 6.91 -14.71 -2.13
N LEU A 290 5.73 -15.19 -1.79
CA LEU A 290 5.35 -15.65 -0.47
C LEU A 290 4.89 -17.13 -0.56
N SER A 291 5.29 -17.95 0.40
CA SER A 291 4.78 -19.32 0.48
C SER A 291 3.40 -19.39 1.14
N VAL A 292 2.70 -20.50 0.96
CA VAL A 292 1.43 -20.77 1.66
C VAL A 292 1.65 -20.82 3.17
N ASP A 293 2.76 -21.41 3.61
CA ASP A 293 3.09 -21.50 5.04
C ASP A 293 3.36 -20.13 5.67
N ASP A 294 4.05 -19.23 4.93
CA ASP A 294 4.26 -17.85 5.39
C ASP A 294 2.94 -17.08 5.53
N LEU A 295 2.01 -17.24 4.57
CA LEU A 295 0.68 -16.64 4.69
C LEU A 295 -0.08 -17.18 5.91
N HIS A 296 0.00 -18.49 6.16
CA HIS A 296 -0.62 -19.09 7.34
C HIS A 296 -0.01 -18.56 8.63
N ALA A 297 1.30 -18.46 8.71
CA ALA A 297 2.00 -17.87 9.85
C ALA A 297 1.59 -16.41 10.09
N GLY A 298 1.54 -15.59 9.04
CA GLY A 298 1.07 -14.22 9.09
C GLY A 298 -0.39 -14.11 9.56
N ASN A 299 -1.28 -14.97 9.09
CA ASN A 299 -2.68 -15.01 9.52
C ASN A 299 -2.85 -15.42 10.99
N LEU A 300 -2.07 -16.37 11.48
CA LEU A 300 -2.08 -16.76 12.90
C LEU A 300 -1.58 -15.62 13.80
N GLU A 301 -0.51 -14.94 13.39
CA GLU A 301 0.01 -13.80 14.12
C GLU A 301 -0.99 -12.61 14.09
N ARG A 302 -1.62 -12.34 12.96
CA ARG A 302 -2.68 -11.33 12.82
C ARG A 302 -3.85 -11.62 13.74
N LEU A 303 -4.33 -12.88 13.76
CA LEU A 303 -5.41 -13.30 14.66
C LEU A 303 -5.04 -13.09 16.14
N ARG A 304 -3.79 -13.38 16.50
CA ARG A 304 -3.32 -13.26 17.88
C ARG A 304 -3.17 -11.81 18.35
N ARG A 305 -2.63 -10.90 17.49
CA ARG A 305 -2.22 -9.54 17.89
C ARG A 305 -3.22 -8.46 17.51
N ILE A 306 -3.75 -8.54 16.30
CA ILE A 306 -4.56 -7.48 15.69
C ILE A 306 -5.75 -8.07 14.89
N PRO A 307 -6.64 -8.83 15.57
CA PRO A 307 -7.70 -9.59 14.89
C PRO A 307 -8.70 -8.72 14.12
N ASN A 308 -8.73 -7.44 14.38
CA ASN A 308 -9.61 -6.46 13.73
C ASN A 308 -8.90 -5.57 12.69
N GLN A 309 -7.67 -5.91 12.29
CA GLN A 309 -6.95 -5.21 11.24
C GLN A 309 -7.77 -5.16 9.94
N LEU A 310 -7.68 -4.06 9.19
CA LEU A 310 -8.29 -4.01 7.85
C LEU A 310 -7.48 -4.88 6.87
N LEU A 311 -8.20 -5.54 5.97
CA LEU A 311 -7.62 -6.35 4.91
C LEU A 311 -7.98 -5.70 3.57
N ALA A 312 -7.08 -4.92 3.02
CA ALA A 312 -7.24 -4.26 1.73
C ALA A 312 -6.57 -5.04 0.59
N THR A 313 -7.08 -4.92 -0.62
CA THR A 313 -6.39 -5.29 -1.87
C THR A 313 -6.25 -4.10 -2.81
N SER A 314 -7.03 -3.06 -2.60
CA SER A 314 -6.93 -1.75 -3.25
C SER A 314 -7.31 -0.66 -2.25
N THR A 315 -6.71 0.51 -2.39
CA THR A 315 -7.06 1.74 -1.69
C THR A 315 -6.96 2.92 -2.66
N HIS A 316 -7.25 4.13 -2.18
CA HIS A 316 -7.05 5.35 -2.95
C HIS A 316 -5.56 5.70 -3.19
N ASP A 317 -4.62 5.08 -2.46
CA ASP A 317 -3.18 5.31 -2.55
C ASP A 317 -2.41 4.18 -3.25
N THR A 318 -3.06 3.02 -3.49
CA THR A 318 -2.39 1.93 -4.20
C THR A 318 -1.97 2.35 -5.61
N LYS A 319 -0.76 1.94 -5.99
CA LYS A 319 -0.19 2.24 -7.32
C LYS A 319 -0.98 1.55 -8.43
N ARG A 320 -1.59 0.40 -8.14
CA ARG A 320 -2.41 -0.40 -9.05
C ARG A 320 -3.52 -1.11 -8.28
N SER A 321 -4.68 -1.28 -8.90
CA SER A 321 -5.77 -2.08 -8.30
C SER A 321 -5.37 -3.53 -8.07
N GLY A 322 -6.05 -4.22 -7.16
CA GLY A 322 -5.84 -5.64 -6.88
C GLY A 322 -5.99 -6.51 -8.12
N ASP A 323 -6.98 -6.25 -8.97
CA ASP A 323 -7.20 -7.00 -10.21
C ASP A 323 -6.08 -6.79 -11.24
N MET A 324 -5.55 -5.56 -11.34
CA MET A 324 -4.41 -5.29 -12.20
C MET A 324 -3.15 -6.00 -11.68
N ARG A 325 -2.90 -5.95 -10.36
CA ARG A 325 -1.77 -6.69 -9.77
C ARG A 325 -1.93 -8.21 -9.96
N ALA A 326 -3.15 -8.74 -9.86
CA ALA A 326 -3.42 -10.15 -10.14
C ALA A 326 -3.03 -10.56 -11.58
N ARG A 327 -3.35 -9.73 -12.58
CA ARG A 327 -2.92 -9.97 -13.96
C ARG A 327 -1.41 -9.88 -14.11
N LEU A 328 -0.78 -8.92 -13.46
CA LEU A 328 0.68 -8.78 -13.48
C LEU A 328 1.38 -9.96 -12.79
N ALA A 329 0.82 -10.46 -11.69
CA ALA A 329 1.33 -11.65 -11.01
C ALA A 329 1.27 -12.89 -11.93
N ALA A 330 0.23 -13.02 -12.76
CA ALA A 330 0.11 -14.09 -13.74
C ALA A 330 1.22 -14.08 -14.81
N LEU A 331 1.93 -12.97 -15.01
CA LEU A 331 3.14 -12.92 -15.86
C LEU A 331 4.24 -13.88 -15.34
N SER A 332 4.31 -14.11 -14.04
CA SER A 332 5.26 -15.06 -13.45
C SER A 332 4.94 -16.52 -13.78
N TRP A 333 3.70 -16.82 -14.16
CA TRP A 333 3.29 -18.17 -14.58
C TRP A 333 3.70 -18.52 -16.02
N LEU A 334 4.15 -17.51 -16.79
CA LEU A 334 4.46 -17.62 -18.22
C LEU A 334 5.84 -16.99 -18.56
N PRO A 335 6.93 -17.30 -17.81
CA PRO A 335 8.19 -16.56 -17.96
C PRO A 335 8.82 -16.71 -19.35
N GLY A 336 8.75 -17.91 -19.94
CA GLY A 336 9.25 -18.19 -21.30
C GLY A 336 8.46 -17.43 -22.36
N GLU A 337 7.12 -17.53 -22.33
CA GLU A 337 6.26 -16.82 -23.29
C GLU A 337 6.44 -15.30 -23.15
N ARG A 338 6.54 -14.80 -21.93
CA ARG A 338 6.78 -13.37 -21.68
C ARG A 338 8.09 -12.88 -22.33
N ARG A 339 9.19 -13.63 -22.18
CA ARG A 339 10.48 -13.31 -22.81
C ARG A 339 10.35 -13.23 -24.32
N GLU A 340 9.72 -14.23 -24.95
CA GLU A 340 9.50 -14.27 -26.40
C GLU A 340 8.65 -13.08 -26.88
N GLN A 341 7.56 -12.76 -26.17
CA GLN A 341 6.69 -11.64 -26.55
C GLN A 341 7.40 -10.30 -26.40
N VAL A 342 8.09 -10.04 -25.30
CA VAL A 342 8.85 -8.79 -25.10
C VAL A 342 9.90 -8.61 -26.21
N GLN A 343 10.67 -9.64 -26.52
CA GLN A 343 11.65 -9.58 -27.63
C GLN A 343 11.00 -9.36 -28.99
N ARG A 344 9.82 -9.97 -29.22
CA ARG A 344 9.04 -9.75 -30.45
C ARG A 344 8.55 -8.31 -30.55
N TRP A 345 7.92 -7.78 -29.47
CA TRP A 345 7.39 -6.43 -29.44
C TRP A 345 8.48 -5.40 -29.67
N ARG A 346 9.62 -5.55 -29.02
CA ARG A 346 10.79 -4.67 -29.23
C ARG A 346 11.26 -4.66 -30.69
N ARG A 347 11.33 -5.82 -31.33
CA ARG A 347 11.69 -5.87 -32.78
C ARG A 347 10.66 -5.19 -33.68
N LEU A 348 9.37 -5.33 -33.39
CA LEU A 348 8.28 -4.74 -34.18
C LEU A 348 8.16 -3.23 -33.99
N LEU A 349 8.49 -2.74 -32.81
CA LEU A 349 8.32 -1.34 -32.41
C LEU A 349 9.63 -0.53 -32.47
N ALA A 350 10.75 -1.18 -32.80
CA ALA A 350 12.05 -0.53 -32.88
C ALA A 350 12.01 0.65 -33.88
N HIS A 351 12.35 1.83 -33.40
CA HIS A 351 12.50 3.04 -34.24
C HIS A 351 13.36 4.09 -33.50
N ASP A 352 13.85 5.07 -34.25
CA ASP A 352 14.55 6.21 -33.69
C ASP A 352 13.62 7.03 -32.80
N GLY A 353 14.06 7.31 -31.59
CA GLY A 353 13.30 8.05 -30.59
C GLY A 353 12.29 7.23 -29.78
N ALA A 354 12.40 5.89 -29.77
CA ALA A 354 11.69 5.05 -28.80
C ALA A 354 12.08 5.45 -27.36
N PRO A 355 11.22 5.18 -26.35
CA PRO A 355 11.60 5.25 -24.94
C PRO A 355 12.82 4.37 -24.64
N ASP A 356 13.46 4.57 -23.49
CA ASP A 356 14.53 3.66 -23.09
C ASP A 356 13.98 2.24 -22.80
N ALA A 357 14.87 1.27 -22.66
CA ALA A 357 14.46 -0.13 -22.54
C ALA A 357 13.68 -0.41 -21.24
N ASN A 358 13.93 0.34 -20.16
CA ASN A 358 13.20 0.23 -18.91
C ASN A 358 11.78 0.81 -19.04
N GLU A 359 11.65 1.95 -19.70
CA GLU A 359 10.36 2.59 -20.03
C GLU A 359 9.54 1.71 -21.00
N GLU A 360 10.16 1.13 -22.04
CA GLU A 360 9.51 0.16 -22.94
C GLU A 360 8.93 -1.02 -22.14
N TYR A 361 9.72 -1.58 -21.23
CA TYR A 361 9.33 -2.74 -20.44
C TYR A 361 8.22 -2.40 -19.44
N PHE A 362 8.27 -1.21 -18.83
CA PHE A 362 7.19 -0.66 -18.02
C PHE A 362 5.88 -0.53 -18.81
N ILE A 363 5.94 0.01 -20.03
CA ILE A 363 4.78 0.18 -20.90
C ILE A 363 4.18 -1.18 -21.28
N PHE A 364 4.99 -2.19 -21.62
CA PHE A 364 4.49 -3.52 -21.96
C PHE A 364 3.77 -4.18 -20.77
N GLN A 365 4.32 -4.09 -19.58
CA GLN A 365 3.67 -4.62 -18.37
C GLN A 365 2.36 -3.87 -18.05
N THR A 366 2.37 -2.55 -18.16
CA THR A 366 1.19 -1.72 -17.92
C THR A 366 0.05 -2.09 -18.87
N LEU A 367 0.35 -2.21 -20.17
CA LEU A 367 -0.63 -2.65 -21.17
C LEU A 367 -1.14 -4.07 -20.88
N ALA A 368 -0.25 -5.00 -20.51
CA ALA A 368 -0.67 -6.38 -20.19
C ALA A 368 -1.58 -6.44 -18.95
N GLY A 369 -1.30 -5.63 -17.92
CA GLY A 369 -2.06 -5.62 -16.67
C GLY A 369 -3.38 -4.87 -16.75
N ALA A 370 -3.40 -3.71 -17.45
CA ALA A 370 -4.54 -2.81 -17.48
C ALA A 370 -5.45 -2.98 -18.72
N TRP A 371 -5.13 -3.91 -19.62
CA TRP A 371 -5.89 -4.09 -20.87
C TRP A 371 -7.35 -4.57 -20.64
N PRO A 372 -8.36 -3.99 -21.34
CA PRO A 372 -8.24 -2.79 -22.19
C PRO A 372 -8.15 -1.50 -21.34
N ILE A 373 -7.22 -0.63 -21.71
CA ILE A 373 -7.08 0.71 -21.13
C ILE A 373 -7.33 1.76 -22.20
N GLU A 374 -8.13 2.78 -21.90
CA GLU A 374 -8.36 3.92 -22.79
C GLU A 374 -7.09 4.75 -22.91
N GLN A 375 -6.89 5.32 -24.14
CA GLN A 375 -5.65 6.03 -24.46
C GLN A 375 -5.39 7.23 -23.54
N GLU A 376 -6.44 7.97 -23.18
CA GLU A 376 -6.35 9.14 -22.29
C GLU A 376 -5.86 8.75 -20.89
N ARG A 377 -6.33 7.61 -20.38
CA ARG A 377 -5.90 7.07 -19.08
C ARG A 377 -4.44 6.63 -19.14
N MET A 378 -4.05 5.94 -20.22
CA MET A 378 -2.67 5.50 -20.43
C MET A 378 -1.73 6.70 -20.56
N ASP A 379 -2.11 7.74 -21.31
CA ASP A 379 -1.33 8.95 -21.50
C ASP A 379 -1.10 9.71 -20.19
N ALA A 380 -2.14 9.85 -19.36
CA ALA A 380 -2.06 10.48 -18.05
C ALA A 380 -1.18 9.68 -17.07
N TYR A 381 -1.32 8.37 -17.08
CA TYR A 381 -0.51 7.49 -16.24
C TYR A 381 0.97 7.51 -16.63
N LEU A 382 1.29 7.47 -17.92
CA LEU A 382 2.67 7.56 -18.40
C LEU A 382 3.32 8.88 -18.02
N GLU A 383 2.60 10.00 -18.19
CA GLU A 383 3.12 11.30 -17.77
C GLU A 383 3.51 11.30 -16.30
N LYS A 384 2.60 10.84 -15.43
CA LYS A 384 2.88 10.74 -14.00
C LYS A 384 4.05 9.80 -13.71
N ALA A 385 4.05 8.59 -14.26
CA ALA A 385 5.08 7.59 -13.98
C ALA A 385 6.49 8.03 -14.41
N LEU A 386 6.60 8.67 -15.57
CA LEU A 386 7.87 9.20 -16.09
C LEU A 386 8.38 10.35 -15.21
N ARG A 387 7.49 11.24 -14.78
CA ARG A 387 7.85 12.37 -13.91
C ARG A 387 8.21 11.91 -12.50
N GLU A 388 7.54 10.88 -11.96
CA GLU A 388 7.88 10.29 -10.65
C GLU A 388 9.20 9.50 -10.70
N ALA A 389 9.51 8.83 -11.79
CA ALA A 389 10.79 8.17 -11.97
C ALA A 389 11.99 9.13 -11.90
N LYS A 390 11.82 10.40 -12.32
CA LYS A 390 12.85 11.46 -12.29
C LYS A 390 14.16 11.05 -13.01
N VAL A 391 14.04 10.22 -14.05
CA VAL A 391 15.19 9.77 -14.87
C VAL A 391 15.29 10.60 -16.15
N ASN A 392 14.26 10.54 -16.97
CA ASN A 392 14.24 11.20 -18.30
C ASN A 392 13.23 12.36 -18.35
N SER A 393 12.37 12.51 -17.35
CA SER A 393 11.43 13.61 -17.13
C SER A 393 11.22 13.84 -15.64
N GLY A 394 10.69 14.98 -15.23
CA GLY A 394 10.43 15.30 -13.82
C GLY A 394 9.36 16.39 -13.67
N TRP A 395 8.80 16.53 -12.47
CA TRP A 395 7.77 17.55 -12.19
C TRP A 395 8.32 18.98 -12.31
N LEU A 396 9.57 19.21 -11.90
CA LEU A 396 10.23 20.52 -11.98
C LEU A 396 10.80 20.80 -13.37
N GLU A 397 11.23 19.76 -14.08
CA GLU A 397 11.83 19.85 -15.41
C GLU A 397 11.17 18.83 -16.34
N PRO A 398 9.93 19.10 -16.82
CA PRO A 398 9.22 18.19 -17.71
C PRO A 398 9.92 18.05 -19.08
N ASN A 399 10.02 16.82 -19.58
CA ASN A 399 10.54 16.53 -20.91
C ASN A 399 9.40 16.19 -21.88
N ASP A 400 8.61 17.19 -22.26
CA ASP A 400 7.44 17.01 -23.11
C ASP A 400 7.72 16.25 -24.44
N PRO A 401 8.88 16.44 -25.13
CA PRO A 401 9.20 15.62 -26.30
C PRO A 401 9.34 14.13 -26.00
N LEU A 402 9.95 13.76 -24.89
CA LEU A 402 10.08 12.36 -24.47
C LEU A 402 8.73 11.79 -24.05
N GLU A 403 7.97 12.51 -23.22
CA GLU A 403 6.63 12.10 -22.79
C GLU A 403 5.70 11.82 -23.98
N ARG A 404 5.72 12.70 -25.00
CA ARG A 404 4.96 12.47 -26.24
C ARG A 404 5.41 11.20 -26.98
N ARG A 405 6.71 10.95 -27.08
CA ARG A 405 7.24 9.72 -27.72
C ARG A 405 6.82 8.47 -26.95
N ALA A 406 6.85 8.50 -25.62
CA ALA A 406 6.39 7.38 -24.80
C ALA A 406 4.89 7.09 -24.98
N LYS A 407 4.06 8.14 -25.02
CA LYS A 407 2.61 8.03 -25.30
C LYS A 407 2.35 7.46 -26.70
N ASP A 408 3.06 7.92 -27.72
CA ASP A 408 2.97 7.39 -29.09
C ASP A 408 3.46 5.94 -29.19
N PHE A 409 4.51 5.60 -28.46
CA PHE A 409 5.00 4.22 -28.37
C PHE A 409 3.95 3.31 -27.72
N ALA A 410 3.36 3.71 -26.60
CA ALA A 410 2.31 2.93 -25.93
C ALA A 410 1.09 2.68 -26.84
N ARG A 411 0.67 3.69 -27.61
CA ARG A 411 -0.44 3.56 -28.59
C ARG A 411 -0.15 2.50 -29.64
N ARG A 412 1.07 2.49 -30.19
CA ARG A 412 1.49 1.46 -31.17
C ARG A 412 1.67 0.09 -30.52
N ALA A 413 2.20 0.05 -29.30
CA ALA A 413 2.42 -1.18 -28.57
C ALA A 413 1.09 -1.88 -28.20
N ALA A 414 0.02 -1.13 -27.93
CA ALA A 414 -1.27 -1.64 -27.51
C ALA A 414 -1.81 -2.74 -28.45
N GLU A 415 -1.76 -2.53 -29.79
CA GLU A 415 -2.22 -3.51 -30.77
C GLU A 415 -1.44 -4.83 -30.73
N HIS A 416 -0.15 -4.76 -30.41
CA HIS A 416 0.73 -5.91 -30.35
C HIS A 416 0.63 -6.66 -29.00
N VAL A 417 0.39 -5.94 -27.91
CA VAL A 417 0.27 -6.49 -26.55
C VAL A 417 -1.13 -7.10 -26.32
N ALA A 418 -2.18 -6.53 -26.91
CA ALA A 418 -3.57 -6.93 -26.70
C ALA A 418 -3.83 -8.45 -26.76
N PRO A 419 -3.38 -9.20 -27.77
CA PRO A 419 -3.65 -10.64 -27.84
C PRO A 419 -3.01 -11.45 -26.70
N PHE A 420 -1.88 -10.97 -26.16
CA PHE A 420 -1.25 -11.57 -25.01
C PHE A 420 -2.00 -11.20 -23.73
N ALA A 421 -2.38 -9.92 -23.57
CA ALA A 421 -3.15 -9.44 -22.44
C ALA A 421 -4.51 -10.14 -22.31
N ASP A 422 -5.20 -10.40 -23.43
CA ASP A 422 -6.47 -11.15 -23.45
C ASP A 422 -6.29 -12.59 -22.93
N ARG A 423 -5.21 -13.29 -23.32
CA ARG A 423 -4.91 -14.61 -22.77
C ARG A 423 -4.53 -14.55 -21.30
N LEU A 424 -3.72 -13.58 -20.90
CA LEU A 424 -3.30 -13.36 -19.52
C LEU A 424 -4.49 -13.09 -18.60
N SER A 425 -5.54 -12.43 -19.11
CA SER A 425 -6.72 -12.06 -18.34
C SER A 425 -7.40 -13.25 -17.66
N THR A 426 -7.40 -14.42 -18.27
CA THR A 426 -8.01 -15.63 -17.68
C THR A 426 -7.27 -16.08 -16.41
N ALA A 427 -5.95 -16.08 -16.44
CA ALA A 427 -5.14 -16.38 -15.26
C ALA A 427 -5.27 -15.27 -14.20
N GLY A 428 -5.24 -14.01 -14.64
CA GLY A 428 -5.45 -12.86 -13.76
C GLY A 428 -6.80 -12.87 -13.05
N ASP A 429 -7.88 -13.19 -13.76
CA ASP A 429 -9.22 -13.28 -13.18
C ASP A 429 -9.29 -14.39 -12.09
N ARG A 430 -8.62 -15.55 -12.29
CA ARG A 430 -8.52 -16.61 -11.27
C ARG A 430 -7.79 -16.13 -10.02
N ILE A 431 -6.67 -15.45 -10.20
CA ILE A 431 -5.89 -14.88 -9.09
C ILE A 431 -6.72 -13.83 -8.35
N ALA A 432 -7.39 -12.92 -9.06
CA ALA A 432 -8.20 -11.86 -8.46
C ALA A 432 -9.38 -12.42 -7.63
N LEU A 433 -10.05 -13.48 -8.10
CA LEU A 433 -11.10 -14.16 -7.32
C LEU A 433 -10.51 -14.83 -6.07
N ALA A 434 -9.35 -15.47 -6.19
CA ALA A 434 -8.67 -16.10 -5.07
C ALA A 434 -8.23 -15.04 -4.02
N GLN A 435 -7.61 -13.94 -4.43
CA GLN A 435 -7.27 -12.82 -3.54
C GLN A 435 -8.51 -12.22 -2.88
N THR A 436 -9.61 -12.08 -3.62
CA THR A 436 -10.88 -11.58 -3.08
C THR A 436 -11.43 -12.53 -2.01
N LEU A 437 -11.40 -13.85 -2.25
CA LEU A 437 -11.85 -14.83 -1.25
C LEU A 437 -10.94 -14.80 0.01
N LEU A 438 -9.63 -14.77 -0.17
CA LEU A 438 -8.68 -14.65 0.95
C LEU A 438 -8.95 -13.38 1.77
N LYS A 439 -9.12 -12.22 1.13
CA LYS A 439 -9.49 -10.96 1.80
C LYS A 439 -10.77 -11.10 2.64
N LEU A 440 -11.77 -11.78 2.09
CA LEU A 440 -13.07 -11.96 2.75
C LEU A 440 -13.04 -13.01 3.86
N THR A 441 -12.04 -13.87 3.94
CA THR A 441 -12.04 -15.03 4.84
C THR A 441 -10.83 -15.12 5.78
N CYS A 442 -9.70 -14.51 5.47
CA CYS A 442 -8.56 -14.41 6.40
C CYS A 442 -8.92 -13.66 7.68
N PRO A 443 -8.14 -13.83 8.78
CA PRO A 443 -8.30 -13.04 10.01
C PRO A 443 -8.17 -11.55 9.74
N GLY A 444 -9.18 -10.78 10.14
CA GLY A 444 -9.27 -9.35 9.92
C GLY A 444 -10.65 -8.91 9.45
N VAL A 445 -10.77 -7.62 9.17
CA VAL A 445 -11.98 -6.97 8.64
C VAL A 445 -11.75 -6.67 7.16
N PRO A 446 -12.49 -7.32 6.24
CA PRO A 446 -12.31 -7.09 4.81
C PRO A 446 -12.72 -5.67 4.43
N ASP A 447 -11.84 -4.98 3.72
CA ASP A 447 -12.12 -3.70 3.09
C ASP A 447 -12.27 -3.88 1.57
N ALA A 448 -13.36 -3.38 1.02
CA ALA A 448 -13.60 -3.36 -0.42
C ALA A 448 -13.57 -1.91 -0.90
N TYR A 449 -12.47 -1.53 -1.55
CA TYR A 449 -12.37 -0.19 -2.12
C TYR A 449 -13.46 0.05 -3.16
N GLN A 450 -13.92 1.29 -3.26
CA GLN A 450 -14.99 1.68 -4.20
C GLN A 450 -14.66 1.20 -5.63
N GLY A 451 -15.59 0.47 -6.23
CA GLY A 451 -15.42 -0.07 -7.58
C GLY A 451 -14.92 -1.52 -7.64
N ASP A 452 -14.30 -2.02 -6.58
CA ASP A 452 -13.74 -3.38 -6.51
C ASP A 452 -14.80 -4.50 -6.47
N GLU A 453 -16.07 -4.17 -6.40
CA GLU A 453 -17.17 -5.14 -6.49
C GLU A 453 -17.27 -5.78 -7.88
N LEU A 454 -16.83 -5.08 -8.91
CA LEU A 454 -16.63 -5.60 -10.27
C LEU A 454 -15.14 -5.56 -10.60
N TRP A 455 -14.79 -5.97 -11.83
CA TRP A 455 -13.40 -5.89 -12.29
C TRP A 455 -12.94 -4.43 -12.34
N SER A 456 -11.81 -4.16 -11.69
CA SER A 456 -11.18 -2.85 -11.61
C SER A 456 -9.72 -2.96 -12.07
N LEU A 457 -9.40 -2.32 -13.19
CA LEU A 457 -8.05 -2.27 -13.76
C LEU A 457 -7.54 -0.82 -13.71
N THR A 458 -7.60 -0.24 -12.51
CA THR A 458 -7.13 1.13 -12.31
C THR A 458 -5.63 1.15 -12.01
N VAL A 459 -5.01 2.24 -12.43
CA VAL A 459 -3.65 2.64 -12.11
C VAL A 459 -3.67 3.65 -10.95
N VAL A 460 -2.54 4.30 -10.68
CA VAL A 460 -2.39 5.26 -9.58
C VAL A 460 -3.36 6.45 -9.68
N ASP A 461 -3.57 7.15 -8.57
CA ASP A 461 -4.37 8.38 -8.54
C ASP A 461 -3.94 9.40 -9.63
N PRO A 462 -4.90 10.11 -10.22
CA PRO A 462 -6.32 10.18 -9.91
C PRO A 462 -7.19 9.08 -10.56
N ASP A 463 -6.65 8.17 -11.34
CA ASP A 463 -7.39 7.15 -12.08
C ASP A 463 -8.21 6.24 -11.15
N ASN A 464 -7.61 5.77 -10.04
CA ASN A 464 -8.27 4.93 -9.04
C ASN A 464 -9.33 5.68 -8.19
N ARG A 465 -9.46 7.00 -8.34
CA ARG A 465 -10.47 7.83 -7.67
C ARG A 465 -11.62 8.25 -8.59
N ALA A 466 -11.67 7.68 -9.80
CA ALA A 466 -12.74 7.95 -10.76
C ALA A 466 -14.13 7.59 -10.19
N PRO A 467 -15.19 8.32 -10.57
CA PRO A 467 -16.55 8.05 -10.11
C PRO A 467 -17.01 6.63 -10.45
N VAL A 468 -17.69 5.99 -9.50
CA VAL A 468 -18.19 4.62 -9.62
C VAL A 468 -19.67 4.60 -10.03
N ASP A 469 -20.02 3.78 -11.03
CA ASP A 469 -21.42 3.55 -11.41
C ASP A 469 -22.12 2.62 -10.40
N TRP A 470 -22.65 3.23 -9.34
CA TRP A 470 -23.40 2.55 -8.29
C TRP A 470 -24.74 2.00 -8.77
N ALA A 471 -25.36 2.62 -9.78
CA ALA A 471 -26.63 2.16 -10.33
C ALA A 471 -26.48 0.80 -11.03
N ARG A 472 -25.42 0.63 -11.81
CA ARG A 472 -25.06 -0.65 -12.44
C ARG A 472 -24.82 -1.74 -11.39
N ARG A 473 -24.04 -1.45 -10.34
CA ARG A 473 -23.73 -2.43 -9.28
C ARG A 473 -24.96 -2.88 -8.52
N ARG A 474 -25.85 -1.95 -8.15
CA ARG A 474 -27.12 -2.27 -7.49
C ARG A 474 -28.02 -3.17 -8.37
N ARG A 475 -28.12 -2.88 -9.67
CA ARG A 475 -28.89 -3.70 -10.61
C ARG A 475 -28.32 -5.12 -10.70
N LEU A 476 -27.02 -5.26 -10.94
CA LEU A 476 -26.36 -6.57 -11.05
C LEU A 476 -26.48 -7.38 -9.75
N LEU A 477 -26.36 -6.73 -8.59
CA LEU A 477 -26.55 -7.40 -7.31
C LEU A 477 -28.00 -7.85 -7.12
N ALA A 478 -28.99 -7.06 -7.56
CA ALA A 478 -30.38 -7.44 -7.49
C ALA A 478 -30.68 -8.65 -8.40
N GLU A 479 -30.12 -8.69 -9.60
CA GLU A 479 -30.22 -9.84 -10.53
C GLU A 479 -29.62 -11.12 -9.92
N LEU A 480 -28.43 -11.03 -9.33
CA LEU A 480 -27.80 -12.17 -8.64
C LEU A 480 -28.65 -12.66 -7.44
N ARG A 481 -29.19 -11.75 -6.65
CA ARG A 481 -30.10 -12.08 -5.52
C ARG A 481 -31.41 -12.71 -5.99
N ALA A 482 -31.87 -12.38 -7.20
CA ALA A 482 -33.03 -13.00 -7.82
C ALA A 482 -32.75 -14.38 -8.45
N GLY A 483 -31.53 -14.90 -8.33
CA GLY A 483 -31.12 -16.23 -8.78
C GLY A 483 -30.45 -16.27 -10.16
N ALA A 484 -30.03 -15.13 -10.72
CA ALA A 484 -29.22 -15.11 -11.92
C ALA A 484 -27.88 -15.81 -11.65
N LYS A 485 -27.43 -16.66 -12.58
CA LYS A 485 -26.10 -17.30 -12.50
C LYS A 485 -25.00 -16.24 -12.71
N PRO A 486 -23.90 -16.30 -11.96
CA PRO A 486 -22.79 -15.40 -12.19
C PRO A 486 -22.18 -15.61 -13.58
N THR A 487 -21.89 -14.50 -14.23
CA THR A 487 -21.11 -14.44 -15.48
C THR A 487 -19.67 -14.02 -15.15
N ARG A 488 -18.76 -13.99 -16.14
CA ARG A 488 -17.43 -13.40 -15.92
C ARG A 488 -17.53 -12.00 -15.31
N GLU A 489 -18.43 -11.15 -15.82
CA GLU A 489 -18.61 -9.78 -15.33
C GLU A 489 -19.01 -9.73 -13.85
N THR A 490 -19.90 -10.59 -13.40
CA THR A 490 -20.49 -10.56 -12.06
C THR A 490 -19.87 -11.55 -11.08
N ALA A 491 -18.85 -12.31 -11.50
CA ALA A 491 -18.22 -13.37 -10.70
C ALA A 491 -17.70 -12.84 -9.35
N LYS A 492 -17.00 -11.69 -9.37
CA LYS A 492 -16.43 -11.08 -8.17
C LYS A 492 -17.53 -10.53 -7.24
N LEU A 493 -18.54 -9.85 -7.80
CA LEU A 493 -19.70 -9.35 -7.03
C LEU A 493 -20.47 -10.50 -6.38
N PHE A 494 -20.66 -11.61 -7.09
CA PHE A 494 -21.29 -12.81 -6.56
C PHE A 494 -20.48 -13.39 -5.39
N LEU A 495 -19.17 -13.60 -5.57
CA LEU A 495 -18.27 -14.08 -4.52
C LEU A 495 -18.32 -13.20 -3.27
N ILE A 496 -18.21 -11.88 -3.44
CA ILE A 496 -18.27 -10.91 -2.34
C ILE A 496 -19.61 -11.02 -1.61
N SER A 497 -20.72 -11.05 -2.34
CA SER A 497 -22.05 -11.10 -1.72
C SER A 497 -22.25 -12.37 -0.90
N ARG A 498 -21.82 -13.54 -1.41
CA ARG A 498 -21.93 -14.84 -0.71
C ARG A 498 -21.03 -14.92 0.51
N ALA A 499 -19.78 -14.48 0.39
CA ALA A 499 -18.84 -14.50 1.51
C ALA A 499 -19.26 -13.52 2.64
N LEU A 500 -19.73 -12.32 2.32
CA LEU A 500 -20.24 -11.38 3.32
C LEU A 500 -21.53 -11.86 3.99
N GLU A 501 -22.43 -12.53 3.25
CA GLU A 501 -23.60 -13.16 3.81
C GLU A 501 -23.23 -14.28 4.79
N LEU A 502 -22.25 -15.11 4.44
CA LEU A 502 -21.72 -16.15 5.31
C LEU A 502 -21.10 -15.54 6.59
N ARG A 503 -20.25 -14.51 6.46
CA ARG A 503 -19.68 -13.80 7.63
C ARG A 503 -20.76 -13.24 8.54
N ARG A 504 -21.84 -12.67 7.99
CA ARG A 504 -22.98 -12.16 8.79
C ARG A 504 -23.72 -13.28 9.52
N ARG A 505 -23.82 -14.49 8.93
CA ARG A 505 -24.48 -15.65 9.56
C ARG A 505 -23.61 -16.36 10.58
N ARG A 506 -22.27 -16.25 10.47
CA ARG A 506 -21.27 -16.94 11.28
C ARG A 506 -20.21 -16.00 11.86
N PRO A 507 -20.61 -14.90 12.52
CA PRO A 507 -19.64 -13.91 12.98
C PRO A 507 -18.58 -14.48 13.93
N GLU A 508 -18.94 -15.43 14.79
CA GLU A 508 -18.04 -16.09 15.73
C GLU A 508 -16.91 -16.88 15.04
N ALA A 509 -17.20 -17.51 13.90
CA ALA A 509 -16.22 -18.26 13.14
C ALA A 509 -15.13 -17.34 12.58
N PHE A 510 -15.53 -16.15 12.11
CA PHE A 510 -14.60 -15.18 11.54
C PHE A 510 -13.90 -14.30 12.59
N ALA A 511 -14.39 -14.28 13.83
CA ALA A 511 -13.74 -13.54 14.91
C ALA A 511 -12.52 -14.27 15.47
N ASN A 512 -12.62 -15.57 15.77
CA ASN A 512 -11.69 -16.24 16.68
C ASN A 512 -11.08 -17.55 16.15
N ALA A 513 -11.49 -18.05 14.98
CA ALA A 513 -11.03 -19.33 14.47
C ALA A 513 -10.19 -19.16 13.20
N TYR A 514 -9.06 -19.85 13.12
CA TYR A 514 -8.26 -20.02 11.91
C TYR A 514 -7.38 -21.25 12.08
N GLU A 515 -7.60 -22.25 11.25
CA GLU A 515 -6.83 -23.49 11.26
C GLU A 515 -6.28 -23.76 9.86
N PRO A 516 -4.96 -23.64 9.65
CA PRO A 516 -4.32 -24.02 8.39
C PRO A 516 -4.55 -25.49 8.05
N LEU A 517 -4.69 -25.78 6.77
CA LEU A 517 -4.79 -27.14 6.25
C LEU A 517 -3.65 -27.38 5.26
N ASP A 518 -2.90 -28.45 5.46
CA ASP A 518 -1.84 -28.85 4.54
C ASP A 518 -2.45 -29.52 3.29
N MET A 519 -2.48 -28.79 2.19
CA MET A 519 -2.90 -29.24 0.86
C MET A 519 -1.75 -29.15 -0.15
N GLY A 520 -0.50 -29.08 0.34
CA GLY A 520 0.70 -28.87 -0.44
C GLY A 520 0.93 -27.42 -0.86
N PRO A 521 2.07 -27.11 -1.50
CA PRO A 521 2.53 -25.74 -1.73
C PRO A 521 1.73 -24.94 -2.78
N HIS A 522 0.84 -25.61 -3.52
CA HIS A 522 0.09 -25.01 -4.63
C HIS A 522 -1.38 -24.70 -4.29
N VAL A 523 -1.79 -24.98 -3.06
CA VAL A 523 -3.16 -24.72 -2.57
C VAL A 523 -3.08 -24.07 -1.19
N CYS A 524 -3.65 -22.89 -1.04
CA CYS A 524 -3.87 -22.28 0.25
C CYS A 524 -5.25 -22.68 0.77
N ALA A 525 -5.29 -23.48 1.85
CA ALA A 525 -6.53 -23.96 2.44
C ALA A 525 -6.53 -23.81 3.98
N PHE A 526 -7.69 -23.51 4.54
CA PHE A 526 -7.88 -23.35 5.98
C PHE A 526 -9.35 -23.48 6.38
N THR A 527 -9.60 -23.63 7.67
CA THR A 527 -10.94 -23.50 8.21
C THR A 527 -11.12 -22.25 9.07
N ARG A 528 -12.33 -21.71 9.07
CA ARG A 528 -12.84 -20.70 10.00
C ARG A 528 -14.00 -21.33 10.76
N GLY A 529 -13.71 -22.05 11.86
CA GLY A 529 -14.69 -22.89 12.52
C GLY A 529 -15.26 -23.96 11.56
N GLU A 530 -16.56 -23.92 11.31
CA GLU A 530 -17.22 -24.86 10.37
C GLU A 530 -17.17 -24.43 8.89
N THR A 531 -16.48 -23.33 8.58
CA THR A 531 -16.31 -22.85 7.20
C THR A 531 -14.99 -23.35 6.64
N TYR A 532 -15.02 -24.00 5.50
CA TYR A 532 -13.85 -24.41 4.73
C TYR A 532 -13.58 -23.43 3.59
N VAL A 533 -12.31 -23.06 3.41
CA VAL A 533 -11.83 -22.17 2.37
C VAL A 533 -10.64 -22.81 1.68
N ALA A 534 -10.64 -22.80 0.34
CA ALA A 534 -9.46 -23.21 -0.43
C ALA A 534 -9.34 -22.40 -1.73
N VAL A 535 -8.11 -22.02 -2.04
CA VAL A 535 -7.75 -21.32 -3.29
C VAL A 535 -6.51 -21.96 -3.91
N PRO A 536 -6.50 -22.18 -5.23
CA PRO A 536 -5.29 -22.60 -5.94
C PRO A 536 -4.36 -21.39 -6.11
N VAL A 537 -3.08 -21.55 -5.79
CA VAL A 537 -2.07 -20.49 -5.90
C VAL A 537 -1.12 -20.67 -7.07
N ARG A 538 -1.32 -21.72 -7.87
CA ARG A 538 -0.57 -22.01 -9.11
C ARG A 538 -1.52 -22.47 -10.22
N PRO A 539 -1.15 -22.31 -11.50
CA PRO A 539 -2.05 -22.58 -12.63
C PRO A 539 -2.52 -24.02 -12.74
N GLU A 540 -1.67 -24.99 -12.35
CA GLU A 540 -1.96 -26.43 -12.40
C GLU A 540 -2.82 -26.92 -11.23
N ALA A 541 -2.96 -26.14 -10.17
CA ALA A 541 -3.73 -26.54 -9.01
C ALA A 541 -5.24 -26.36 -9.23
N SER A 542 -6.01 -27.25 -8.62
CA SER A 542 -7.47 -27.16 -8.53
C SER A 542 -7.93 -27.47 -7.11
N VAL A 543 -9.11 -26.99 -6.77
CA VAL A 543 -9.73 -27.18 -5.46
C VAL A 543 -11.17 -27.65 -5.63
N GLU A 544 -11.62 -28.52 -4.72
CA GLU A 544 -12.96 -29.09 -4.71
C GLU A 544 -13.57 -28.99 -3.32
N VAL A 545 -14.90 -28.98 -3.25
CA VAL A 545 -15.63 -29.01 -1.97
C VAL A 545 -15.42 -30.36 -1.30
N PRO A 546 -14.88 -30.42 -0.06
CA PRO A 546 -14.64 -31.67 0.60
C PRO A 546 -15.94 -32.38 0.99
N GLN A 547 -15.88 -33.72 1.15
CA GLN A 547 -17.02 -34.50 1.65
C GLN A 547 -17.47 -34.01 3.01
N GLY A 548 -18.78 -33.88 3.21
CA GLY A 548 -19.36 -33.36 4.46
C GLY A 548 -19.42 -31.84 4.55
N TYR A 549 -19.19 -31.16 3.42
CA TYR A 549 -19.39 -29.73 3.29
C TYR A 549 -20.38 -29.39 2.18
N CYS A 550 -21.12 -28.30 2.36
CA CYS A 550 -22.02 -27.73 1.36
C CYS A 550 -21.39 -26.50 0.72
N ASP A 551 -21.41 -26.43 -0.60
CA ASP A 551 -20.88 -25.29 -1.36
C ASP A 551 -21.71 -24.03 -1.12
N VAL A 552 -21.07 -22.96 -0.63
CA VAL A 552 -21.69 -21.64 -0.45
C VAL A 552 -21.83 -20.87 -1.77
N LEU A 553 -21.06 -21.28 -2.78
CA LEU A 553 -21.02 -20.65 -4.11
C LEU A 553 -22.00 -21.29 -5.10
N ASP A 554 -22.90 -22.18 -4.62
CA ASP A 554 -23.98 -22.81 -5.40
C ASP A 554 -23.49 -23.49 -6.71
N GLY A 555 -22.31 -24.11 -6.70
CA GLY A 555 -21.71 -24.78 -7.86
C GLY A 555 -21.18 -23.80 -8.92
N ALA A 556 -21.02 -22.52 -8.60
CA ALA A 556 -20.43 -21.56 -9.52
C ALA A 556 -18.95 -21.89 -9.79
N ALA A 557 -18.57 -22.02 -11.06
CA ALA A 557 -17.21 -22.37 -11.48
C ALA A 557 -16.23 -21.17 -11.34
N LEU A 558 -15.99 -20.75 -10.10
CA LEU A 558 -15.11 -19.60 -9.81
C LEU A 558 -13.63 -20.00 -9.61
N GLY A 559 -13.33 -21.30 -9.59
CA GLY A 559 -11.99 -21.83 -9.36
C GLY A 559 -11.49 -21.68 -7.92
N VAL A 560 -12.37 -21.36 -6.98
CA VAL A 560 -12.13 -21.24 -5.54
C VAL A 560 -13.22 -21.96 -4.77
N VAL A 561 -12.97 -22.33 -3.52
CA VAL A 561 -13.95 -23.02 -2.66
C VAL A 561 -14.24 -22.22 -1.41
N LEU A 562 -15.52 -21.99 -1.16
CA LEU A 562 -16.09 -21.52 0.09
C LEU A 562 -17.23 -22.45 0.47
N ALA A 563 -17.10 -23.19 1.55
CA ALA A 563 -18.08 -24.20 1.94
C ALA A 563 -18.35 -24.20 3.45
N GLU A 564 -19.57 -24.56 3.85
CA GLU A 564 -19.95 -24.77 5.26
C GLU A 564 -20.10 -26.26 5.54
N ARG A 565 -19.75 -26.69 6.76
CA ARG A 565 -19.95 -28.08 7.19
C ARG A 565 -21.42 -28.46 7.12
N ASP A 566 -21.70 -29.58 6.48
CA ASP A 566 -23.06 -30.12 6.41
C ASP A 566 -23.49 -30.56 7.81
N ARG A 567 -24.53 -29.94 8.36
CA ARG A 567 -25.05 -30.29 9.69
C ARG A 567 -26.00 -31.47 9.66
N GLY A 568 -26.22 -32.09 8.48
CA GLY A 568 -27.23 -33.12 8.30
C GLY A 568 -28.59 -32.63 8.81
N THR A 569 -29.64 -32.75 8.07
CA THR A 569 -30.99 -32.54 8.59
C THR A 569 -31.24 -33.60 9.67
N THR A 570 -30.97 -33.22 10.97
CA THR A 570 -31.44 -34.01 12.11
C THR A 570 -32.94 -33.88 12.26
#